data_fb4a507686dbb2ab9d0ddbd9a4123bbf
#
_entry.id   fb4a507686dbb2ab9d0ddbd9a4123bbf
#
_cell.length_a   1.000
_cell.length_b   1.000
_cell.length_c   1.000
_cell.angle_alpha   90.00
_cell.angle_beta   90.00
_cell.angle_gamma   90.00
#
_symmetry.space_group_name_H-M   'P 1'
#
loop_
_entity.id
_entity.type
_entity.pdbx_description
1 polymer ?
#
loop_
_entity_poly.entity_id
_entity_poly.type
_entity_poly.pdbx_seq_one_letter_code
_entity_poly.pdbx_strand_id
1 'polypeptide(L)'
;MGMNMVSKSCDNILKYLQKKFDFKIISLSGNTCTDKKSSAINLIKGRGKSVIMEATIPKKHLKNILNVHPDEIINLHIQKNFIGSSLAGIIGGNNCNASNIVSGLFIAMGQDCGQIGTSSY
;
A
#
# COMPACT_ATOMS: atom_id res chain seq x y z
N MET A 1 -11.38 -18.88 4.85
CA MET A 1 -10.93 -19.78 3.77
C MET A 1 -9.60 -19.24 3.25
N GLY A 2 -8.57 -20.07 3.15
CA GLY A 2 -7.25 -19.65 2.69
C GLY A 2 -7.18 -19.49 1.18
N MET A 3 -6.34 -18.56 0.69
CA MET A 3 -6.14 -18.29 -0.75
C MET A 3 -5.75 -19.55 -1.53
N ASN A 4 -4.85 -20.37 -0.98
CA ASN A 4 -4.41 -21.62 -1.63
C ASN A 4 -5.58 -22.62 -1.82
N MET A 5 -6.50 -22.70 -0.86
CA MET A 5 -7.68 -23.55 -0.97
C MET A 5 -8.62 -23.07 -2.08
N VAL A 6 -8.85 -21.76 -2.15
CA VAL A 6 -9.68 -21.15 -3.21
C VAL A 6 -9.05 -21.40 -4.58
N SER A 7 -7.77 -21.14 -4.75
CA SER A 7 -7.05 -21.36 -6.00
C SER A 7 -7.11 -22.82 -6.45
N LYS A 8 -6.91 -23.76 -5.52
CA LYS A 8 -7.00 -25.19 -5.83
C LYS A 8 -8.42 -25.62 -6.24
N SER A 9 -9.42 -25.09 -5.56
CA SER A 9 -10.84 -25.38 -5.91
C SER A 9 -11.17 -24.84 -7.30
N CYS A 10 -10.78 -23.61 -7.63
CA CYS A 10 -10.98 -23.05 -8.97
C CYS A 10 -10.25 -23.85 -10.05
N ASP A 11 -9.02 -24.26 -9.82
CA ASP A 11 -8.25 -25.10 -10.74
C ASP A 11 -8.97 -26.43 -11.04
N ASN A 12 -9.47 -27.10 -10.00
CA ASN A 12 -10.21 -28.35 -10.14
C ASN A 12 -11.53 -28.15 -10.93
N ILE A 13 -12.26 -27.07 -10.65
CA ILE A 13 -13.51 -26.74 -11.36
C ILE A 13 -13.22 -26.46 -12.83
N LEU A 14 -12.21 -25.67 -13.14
CA LEU A 14 -11.84 -25.35 -14.53
C LEU A 14 -11.44 -26.60 -15.29
N LYS A 15 -10.65 -27.49 -14.70
CA LYS A 15 -10.29 -28.79 -15.30
C LYS A 15 -11.49 -29.71 -15.54
N TYR A 16 -12.46 -29.71 -14.63
CA TYR A 16 -13.70 -30.46 -14.81
C TYR A 16 -14.56 -29.90 -15.97
N LEU A 17 -14.70 -28.58 -16.02
CA LEU A 17 -15.45 -27.90 -17.09
C LEU A 17 -14.79 -28.09 -18.45
N GLN A 18 -13.47 -28.07 -18.54
CA GLN A 18 -12.71 -28.27 -19.77
C GLN A 18 -12.93 -29.67 -20.38
N LYS A 19 -13.29 -30.68 -19.55
CA LYS A 19 -13.67 -32.01 -20.05
C LYS A 19 -15.05 -32.06 -20.68
N LYS A 20 -15.91 -31.09 -20.35
CA LYS A 20 -17.31 -31.02 -20.81
C LYS A 20 -17.56 -30.00 -21.93
N PHE A 21 -16.74 -28.98 -21.98
CA PHE A 21 -16.90 -27.87 -22.91
C PHE A 21 -15.58 -27.60 -23.62
N ASP A 22 -15.69 -27.25 -24.88
CA ASP A 22 -14.53 -26.90 -25.70
C ASP A 22 -14.09 -25.43 -25.41
N PHE A 23 -13.11 -25.25 -24.52
CA PHE A 23 -12.47 -23.98 -24.28
C PHE A 23 -11.03 -24.16 -23.77
N LYS A 24 -10.21 -23.13 -23.98
CA LYS A 24 -8.83 -23.11 -23.53
C LYS A 24 -8.72 -22.30 -22.24
N ILE A 25 -8.16 -22.88 -21.20
CA ILE A 25 -7.81 -22.15 -19.98
C ILE A 25 -6.53 -21.34 -20.26
N ILE A 26 -6.63 -20.02 -20.15
CA ILE A 26 -5.51 -19.10 -20.33
C ILE A 26 -4.80 -18.90 -18.99
N SER A 27 -5.57 -18.64 -17.93
CA SER A 27 -5.06 -18.37 -16.60
C SER A 27 -6.13 -18.69 -15.56
N LEU A 28 -5.69 -19.04 -14.34
CA LEU A 28 -6.59 -19.23 -13.20
C LEU A 28 -7.17 -17.91 -12.72
N SER A 29 -6.39 -16.83 -12.79
CA SER A 29 -6.78 -15.48 -12.38
C SER A 29 -6.82 -14.55 -13.59
N GLY A 30 -7.96 -13.88 -13.80
CA GLY A 30 -8.11 -12.84 -14.81
C GLY A 30 -7.43 -11.52 -14.47
N ASN A 31 -6.83 -11.40 -13.29
CA ASN A 31 -6.22 -10.17 -12.79
C ASN A 31 -7.17 -8.96 -12.75
N THR A 32 -8.48 -9.22 -12.71
CA THR A 32 -9.53 -8.19 -12.63
C THR A 32 -9.83 -7.77 -11.20
N CYS A 33 -8.81 -7.60 -10.41
CA CYS A 33 -8.89 -7.20 -9.01
C CYS A 33 -8.06 -5.95 -8.75
N THR A 34 -8.41 -5.24 -7.69
CA THR A 34 -7.68 -4.04 -7.23
C THR A 34 -6.70 -4.35 -6.10
N ASP A 35 -6.61 -5.62 -5.68
CA ASP A 35 -5.67 -6.03 -4.65
C ASP A 35 -4.22 -5.80 -5.11
N LYS A 36 -3.40 -5.26 -4.23
CA LYS A 36 -1.99 -4.90 -4.48
C LYS A 36 -1.80 -3.87 -5.61
N LYS A 37 -2.85 -3.15 -5.98
CA LYS A 37 -2.81 -2.16 -7.07
C LYS A 37 -3.24 -0.80 -6.56
N SER A 38 -2.58 0.23 -7.05
CA SER A 38 -3.07 1.60 -6.91
C SER A 38 -4.28 1.78 -7.82
N SER A 39 -5.45 2.03 -7.24
CA SER A 39 -6.70 2.18 -8.01
C SER A 39 -7.67 3.15 -7.34
N ALA A 40 -8.46 3.85 -8.15
CA ALA A 40 -9.51 4.75 -7.67
C ALA A 40 -10.54 4.03 -6.78
N ILE A 41 -10.87 2.78 -7.06
CA ILE A 41 -11.80 1.99 -6.25
C ILE A 41 -11.29 1.80 -4.81
N ASN A 42 -9.99 1.58 -4.62
CA ASN A 42 -9.40 1.45 -3.28
C ASN A 42 -9.54 2.74 -2.47
N LEU A 43 -9.49 3.90 -3.11
CA LEU A 43 -9.70 5.20 -2.46
C LEU A 43 -11.18 5.45 -2.17
N ILE A 44 -12.06 5.20 -3.14
CA ILE A 44 -13.50 5.48 -3.02
C ILE A 44 -14.17 4.56 -1.99
N LYS A 45 -13.90 3.27 -2.04
CA LYS A 45 -14.50 2.25 -1.14
C LYS A 45 -13.72 2.09 0.16
N GLY A 46 -12.52 2.60 0.24
CA GLY A 46 -11.57 2.35 1.32
C GLY A 46 -10.90 0.98 1.22
N ARG A 47 -9.68 0.88 1.72
CA ARG A 47 -8.93 -0.36 1.81
C ARG A 47 -8.05 -0.35 3.07
N GLY A 48 -8.05 -1.45 3.81
CA GLY A 48 -7.27 -1.59 5.03
C GLY A 48 -7.90 -0.90 6.23
N LYS A 49 -7.08 -0.23 7.01
CA LYS A 49 -7.47 0.45 8.25
C LYS A 49 -7.13 1.93 8.17
N SER A 50 -8.05 2.78 8.61
CA SER A 50 -7.75 4.18 8.88
C SER A 50 -7.29 4.32 10.32
N VAL A 51 -6.09 4.86 10.52
CA VAL A 51 -5.51 5.10 11.85
C VAL A 51 -5.05 6.54 11.92
N ILE A 52 -5.48 7.24 12.97
CA ILE A 52 -5.01 8.59 13.30
C ILE A 52 -4.22 8.48 14.59
N MET A 53 -2.96 8.90 14.54
CA MET A 53 -2.07 8.90 15.70
C MET A 53 -1.40 10.26 15.85
N GLU A 54 -1.10 10.61 17.08
CA GLU A 54 -0.43 11.86 17.45
C GLU A 54 0.78 11.56 18.33
N ALA A 55 1.86 12.30 18.12
CA ALA A 55 3.03 12.23 18.98
C ALA A 55 3.58 13.63 19.22
N THR A 56 3.82 13.97 20.48
CA THR A 56 4.48 15.21 20.87
C THR A 56 5.99 14.98 21.03
N ILE A 57 6.79 15.62 20.18
CA ILE A 57 8.25 15.51 20.21
C ILE A 57 8.83 16.77 20.88
N PRO A 58 9.49 16.64 22.04
CA PRO A 58 10.13 17.79 22.70
C PRO A 58 11.20 18.45 21.81
N LYS A 59 11.23 19.78 21.79
CA LYS A 59 12.18 20.58 20.99
C LYS A 59 13.64 20.14 21.18
N LYS A 60 14.02 19.74 22.40
CA LYS A 60 15.39 19.25 22.69
C LYS A 60 15.77 18.01 21.87
N HIS A 61 14.81 17.11 21.59
CA HIS A 61 15.08 15.91 20.80
C HIS A 61 15.24 16.24 19.32
N LEU A 62 14.44 17.16 18.80
CA LEU A 62 14.59 17.66 17.43
C LEU A 62 16.00 18.24 17.22
N LYS A 63 16.46 19.09 18.15
CA LYS A 63 17.78 19.70 18.07
C LYS A 63 18.91 18.67 18.27
N ASN A 64 18.81 17.80 19.27
CA ASN A 64 19.94 16.94 19.67
C ASN A 64 20.06 15.67 18.84
N ILE A 65 18.93 15.15 18.30
CA ILE A 65 18.89 13.89 17.55
C ILE A 65 18.81 14.17 16.05
N LEU A 66 17.91 15.06 15.65
CA LEU A 66 17.68 15.35 14.23
C LEU A 66 18.45 16.58 13.75
N ASN A 67 19.08 17.33 14.66
CA ASN A 67 19.83 18.55 14.38
C ASN A 67 19.04 19.57 13.55
N VAL A 68 17.77 19.76 13.89
CA VAL A 68 16.83 20.59 13.15
C VAL A 68 15.97 21.42 14.09
N HIS A 69 15.56 22.61 13.63
CA HIS A 69 14.61 23.45 14.35
C HIS A 69 13.16 23.07 13.97
N PRO A 70 12.18 23.19 14.90
CA PRO A 70 10.76 22.88 14.59
C PRO A 70 10.23 23.58 13.35
N ASP A 71 10.53 24.86 13.17
CA ASP A 71 10.04 25.65 12.03
C ASP A 71 10.57 25.15 10.69
N GLU A 72 11.79 24.61 10.69
CA GLU A 72 12.40 24.01 9.49
C GLU A 72 11.66 22.73 9.08
N ILE A 73 11.29 21.86 10.05
CA ILE A 73 10.50 20.66 9.78
C ILE A 73 9.10 21.02 9.26
N ILE A 74 8.46 22.02 9.87
CA ILE A 74 7.13 22.48 9.43
C ILE A 74 7.21 23.00 7.99
N ASN A 75 8.17 23.87 7.71
CA ASN A 75 8.36 24.40 6.35
C ASN A 75 8.67 23.28 5.33
N LEU A 76 9.56 22.36 5.69
CA LEU A 76 9.89 21.21 4.85
C LEU A 76 8.65 20.35 4.56
N HIS A 77 7.81 20.11 5.56
CA HIS A 77 6.57 19.35 5.41
C HIS A 77 5.61 20.04 4.43
N ILE A 78 5.42 21.34 4.58
CA ILE A 78 4.55 22.12 3.68
C ILE A 78 5.08 22.07 2.23
N GLN A 79 6.36 22.38 2.04
CA GLN A 79 6.95 22.48 0.71
C GLN A 79 7.05 21.11 0.02
N LYS A 80 7.51 20.10 0.74
CA LYS A 80 7.79 18.79 0.17
C LYS A 80 6.58 17.88 0.14
N ASN A 81 5.89 17.74 1.27
CA ASN A 81 4.79 16.78 1.37
C ASN A 81 3.49 17.32 0.77
N PHE A 82 3.09 18.55 1.05
CA PHE A 82 1.86 19.10 0.47
C PHE A 82 2.08 19.63 -0.95
N ILE A 83 2.93 20.62 -1.13
CA ILE A 83 3.09 21.29 -2.42
C ILE A 83 3.71 20.34 -3.44
N GLY A 84 4.83 19.71 -3.09
CA GLY A 84 5.52 18.80 -3.99
C GLY A 84 4.66 17.60 -4.40
N SER A 85 3.96 16.98 -3.46
CA SER A 85 3.05 15.86 -3.75
C SER A 85 1.88 16.28 -4.63
N SER A 86 1.30 17.47 -4.39
CA SER A 86 0.21 18.01 -5.21
C SER A 86 0.67 18.27 -6.64
N LEU A 87 1.87 18.85 -6.83
CA LEU A 87 2.45 19.07 -8.15
C LEU A 87 2.74 17.78 -8.90
N ALA A 88 3.08 16.71 -8.18
CA ALA A 88 3.26 15.37 -8.77
C ALA A 88 1.94 14.68 -9.12
N GLY A 89 0.80 15.25 -8.76
CA GLY A 89 -0.53 14.67 -9.05
C GLY A 89 -0.80 13.37 -8.30
N ILE A 90 -0.22 13.17 -7.11
CA ILE A 90 -0.46 11.97 -6.34
C ILE A 90 -1.89 11.93 -5.79
N ILE A 91 -2.40 10.72 -5.63
CA ILE A 91 -3.72 10.46 -5.07
C ILE A 91 -3.58 9.93 -3.65
N GLY A 92 -3.85 10.76 -2.66
CA GLY A 92 -3.69 10.45 -1.24
C GLY A 92 -2.23 10.48 -0.78
N GLY A 93 -1.99 10.32 0.52
CA GLY A 93 -0.67 10.09 1.08
C GLY A 93 0.36 11.19 0.86
N ASN A 94 0.17 12.36 1.47
CA ASN A 94 1.14 13.45 1.44
C ASN A 94 2.38 13.12 2.30
N ASN A 95 3.14 12.14 1.87
CA ASN A 95 4.37 11.69 2.54
C ASN A 95 5.55 11.63 1.56
N CYS A 96 6.76 11.50 2.06
CA CYS A 96 7.95 11.41 1.22
C CYS A 96 8.81 10.17 1.49
N ASN A 97 8.48 9.32 2.44
CA ASN A 97 9.29 8.17 2.80
C ASN A 97 8.50 6.94 3.31
N ALA A 98 7.18 6.99 3.30
CA ALA A 98 6.35 5.90 3.86
C ALA A 98 6.66 4.55 3.20
N SER A 99 6.81 4.51 1.87
CA SER A 99 7.09 3.26 1.15
C SER A 99 8.38 2.58 1.61
N ASN A 100 9.44 3.34 1.88
CA ASN A 100 10.71 2.78 2.35
C ASN A 100 10.58 2.19 3.75
N ILE A 101 9.91 2.88 4.66
CA ILE A 101 9.68 2.41 6.03
C ILE A 101 8.77 1.18 6.02
N VAL A 102 7.66 1.22 5.27
CA VAL A 102 6.74 0.09 5.13
C VAL A 102 7.44 -1.12 4.52
N SER A 103 8.31 -0.93 3.52
CA SER A 103 9.10 -2.02 2.92
C SER A 103 9.98 -2.70 3.95
N GLY A 104 10.73 -1.93 4.74
CA GLY A 104 11.58 -2.48 5.80
C GLY A 104 10.79 -3.26 6.85
N LEU A 105 9.66 -2.70 7.30
CA LEU A 105 8.77 -3.36 8.25
C LEU A 105 8.16 -4.64 7.69
N PHE A 106 7.68 -4.62 6.44
CA PHE A 106 7.04 -5.79 5.83
C PHE A 106 8.02 -6.94 5.65
N ILE A 107 9.25 -6.67 5.24
CA ILE A 107 10.30 -7.69 5.14
C ILE A 107 10.63 -8.24 6.53
N ALA A 108 10.84 -7.38 7.52
CA ALA A 108 11.20 -7.79 8.88
C ALA A 108 10.10 -8.61 9.57
N MET A 109 8.84 -8.33 9.28
CA MET A 109 7.68 -8.99 9.88
C MET A 109 7.07 -10.09 9.02
N GLY A 110 7.67 -10.43 7.88
CA GLY A 110 7.16 -11.44 6.96
C GLY A 110 5.82 -11.09 6.31
N GLN A 111 5.54 -9.82 6.11
CA GLN A 111 4.34 -9.33 5.43
C GLN A 111 4.49 -9.39 3.90
N ASP A 112 3.36 -9.36 3.20
CA ASP A 112 3.33 -9.39 1.75
C ASP A 112 3.84 -8.07 1.13
N CYS A 113 5.05 -8.09 0.58
CA CYS A 113 5.67 -6.94 -0.07
C CYS A 113 4.87 -6.41 -1.27
N GLY A 114 4.01 -7.23 -1.89
CA GLY A 114 3.08 -6.76 -2.93
C GLY A 114 2.06 -5.72 -2.44
N GLN A 115 1.88 -5.57 -1.12
CA GLN A 115 0.98 -4.60 -0.50
C GLN A 115 1.67 -3.26 -0.15
N ILE A 116 2.96 -3.09 -0.40
CA ILE A 116 3.71 -1.89 -0.01
C ILE A 116 3.08 -0.63 -0.61
N GLY A 117 2.78 -0.66 -1.91
CA GLY A 117 2.18 0.49 -2.60
C GLY A 117 0.84 0.93 -1.99
N THR A 118 -0.03 -0.01 -1.64
CA THR A 118 -1.34 0.26 -1.05
C THR A 118 -1.31 0.52 0.46
N SER A 119 -0.19 0.27 1.12
CA SER A 119 -0.01 0.44 2.58
C SER A 119 0.83 1.67 2.95
N SER A 120 1.25 2.45 1.98
CA SER A 120 2.12 3.62 2.18
C SER A 120 1.48 4.97 1.79
N TYR A 121 0.16 5.01 1.78
CA TYR A 121 -0.61 6.25 1.61
C TYR A 121 -0.65 7.08 2.89
#